data_76857e5a99484a534abeb8e9a5321c22
#
_entry.id   76857e5a99484a534abeb8e9a5321c22
#
_cell.length_a   1.000
_cell.length_b   1.000
_cell.length_c   1.000
_cell.angle_alpha   90.00
_cell.angle_beta   90.00
_cell.angle_gamma   90.00
#
_symmetry.space_group_name_H-M   'P 1'
#
loop_
_entity.id
_entity.type
_entity.pdbx_description
1 polymer ?
#
loop_
_entity_poly.entity_id
_entity_poly.type
_entity_poly.pdbx_seq_one_letter_code
_entity_poly.pdbx_strand_id
1 'polypeptide(L)'
;NPHWVPELRPKTGQTPEVSTYVLSQDGVSETISNYSALLKKMSAGYLREGKKYITLAVGCTGGKHRSVAIAQELVNRVTKGKKLAGKSIVAQAVHRDLGREI
;
A
#
# COMPACT_ATOMS: atom_id res chain seq x y z
N ASN A 1 7.75 -11.03 -9.25
CA ASN A 1 8.57 -9.83 -9.09
C ASN A 1 8.75 -9.15 -10.45
N PRO A 2 8.23 -7.91 -10.63
CA PRO A 2 8.33 -7.19 -11.91
C PRO A 2 9.77 -6.99 -12.40
N HIS A 3 10.75 -7.06 -11.53
CA HIS A 3 12.16 -6.97 -11.93
C HIS A 3 12.55 -8.04 -12.95
N TRP A 4 11.90 -9.20 -12.89
CA TRP A 4 12.18 -10.33 -13.78
C TRP A 4 11.39 -10.27 -15.10
N VAL A 5 10.53 -9.28 -15.27
CA VAL A 5 9.76 -9.05 -16.49
C VAL A 5 10.38 -7.86 -17.22
N PRO A 6 11.06 -8.08 -18.36
CA PRO A 6 11.82 -7.01 -19.03
C PRO A 6 11.01 -5.75 -19.32
N GLU A 7 9.75 -5.88 -19.71
CA GLU A 7 8.90 -4.75 -20.04
C GLU A 7 8.51 -3.93 -18.81
N LEU A 8 8.50 -4.56 -17.63
CA LEU A 8 8.10 -3.91 -16.38
C LEU A 8 9.27 -3.40 -15.56
N ARG A 9 10.45 -3.97 -15.76
CA ARG A 9 11.63 -3.66 -14.95
C ARG A 9 11.94 -2.17 -14.83
N PRO A 10 11.90 -1.39 -15.93
CA PRO A 10 12.21 0.05 -15.83
C PRO A 10 11.08 0.89 -15.26
N LYS A 11 9.86 0.33 -15.14
CA LYS A 11 8.69 1.05 -14.66
C LYS A 11 8.57 0.91 -13.15
N THR A 12 7.75 1.76 -12.53
CA THR A 12 7.52 1.71 -11.09
C THR A 12 6.13 1.15 -10.77
N GLY A 13 5.90 0.82 -9.50
CA GLY A 13 4.60 0.37 -9.03
C GLY A 13 3.48 1.42 -9.14
N GLN A 14 3.82 2.66 -9.48
CA GLN A 14 2.83 3.69 -9.77
C GLN A 14 2.25 3.57 -11.17
N THR A 15 2.92 2.86 -12.09
CA THR A 15 2.38 2.67 -13.44
C THR A 15 1.30 1.59 -13.44
N PRO A 16 0.24 1.74 -14.27
CA PRO A 16 -0.83 0.75 -14.32
C PRO A 16 -0.36 -0.65 -14.67
N GLU A 17 0.60 -0.79 -15.57
CA GLU A 17 1.11 -2.10 -15.99
C GLU A 17 1.76 -2.84 -14.83
N VAL A 18 2.58 -2.15 -14.04
CA VAL A 18 3.25 -2.77 -12.89
C VAL A 18 2.25 -3.06 -11.78
N SER A 19 1.38 -2.11 -11.45
CA SER A 19 0.42 -2.32 -10.37
C SER A 19 -0.54 -3.45 -10.70
N THR A 20 -1.03 -3.54 -11.94
CA THR A 20 -1.89 -4.64 -12.37
C THR A 20 -1.16 -5.97 -12.24
N TYR A 21 0.09 -6.04 -12.68
CA TYR A 21 0.89 -7.25 -12.57
C TYR A 21 1.07 -7.69 -11.12
N VAL A 22 1.46 -6.77 -10.23
CA VAL A 22 1.68 -7.08 -8.82
C VAL A 22 0.38 -7.52 -8.14
N LEU A 23 -0.70 -6.77 -8.34
CA LEU A 23 -1.96 -7.03 -7.65
C LEU A 23 -2.68 -8.27 -8.18
N SER A 24 -2.34 -8.74 -9.38
CA SER A 24 -2.94 -9.94 -9.96
C SER A 24 -2.24 -11.24 -9.54
N GLN A 25 -1.12 -11.17 -8.85
CA GLN A 25 -0.42 -12.38 -8.40
C GLN A 25 -1.23 -13.12 -7.34
N ASP A 26 -1.09 -14.45 -7.32
CA ASP A 26 -1.84 -15.30 -6.40
C ASP A 26 -1.66 -14.89 -4.95
N GLY A 27 -2.76 -14.73 -4.23
CA GLY A 27 -2.77 -14.41 -2.82
C GLY A 27 -2.56 -12.94 -2.47
N VAL A 28 -2.16 -12.10 -3.43
CA VAL A 28 -1.86 -10.69 -3.14
C VAL A 28 -3.13 -9.93 -2.76
N SER A 29 -4.18 -10.05 -3.54
CA SER A 29 -5.43 -9.34 -3.25
C SER A 29 -6.01 -9.76 -1.91
N GLU A 30 -5.99 -11.04 -1.59
CA GLU A 30 -6.45 -11.56 -0.31
C GLU A 30 -5.61 -11.02 0.85
N THR A 31 -4.29 -11.03 0.70
CA THR A 31 -3.38 -10.50 1.71
C THR A 31 -3.64 -9.02 1.95
N ILE A 32 -3.83 -8.24 0.90
CA ILE A 32 -4.13 -6.81 1.03
C ILE A 32 -5.47 -6.61 1.73
N SER A 33 -6.48 -7.42 1.41
CA SER A 33 -7.78 -7.36 2.09
C SER A 33 -7.66 -7.63 3.58
N ASN A 34 -6.88 -8.64 3.95
CA ASN A 34 -6.63 -8.98 5.35
C ASN A 34 -5.89 -7.86 6.08
N TYR A 35 -4.87 -7.28 5.44
CA TYR A 35 -4.14 -6.14 6.00
C TYR A 35 -5.02 -4.90 6.15
N SER A 36 -5.86 -4.62 5.16
CA SER A 36 -6.80 -3.49 5.23
C SER A 36 -7.76 -3.63 6.42
N ALA A 37 -8.29 -4.83 6.62
CA ALA A 37 -9.18 -5.11 7.74
C ALA A 37 -8.46 -4.95 9.08
N LEU A 38 -7.23 -5.47 9.18
CA LEU A 38 -6.41 -5.34 10.38
C LEU A 38 -6.07 -3.88 10.68
N LEU A 39 -5.68 -3.12 9.66
CA LEU A 39 -5.38 -1.69 9.80
C LEU A 39 -6.57 -0.90 10.32
N LYS A 40 -7.76 -1.17 9.78
CA LYS A 40 -8.98 -0.50 10.24
C LYS A 40 -9.27 -0.81 11.70
N LYS A 41 -9.10 -2.06 12.11
CA LYS A 41 -9.32 -2.49 13.47
C LYS A 41 -8.33 -1.86 14.44
N MET A 42 -7.05 -1.87 14.10
CA MET A 42 -5.99 -1.26 14.91
C MET A 42 -6.14 0.26 14.98
N SER A 43 -6.46 0.88 13.84
CA SER A 43 -6.61 2.35 13.78
C SER A 43 -7.76 2.83 14.64
N ALA A 44 -8.87 2.10 14.68
CA ALA A 44 -9.99 2.43 15.55
C ALA A 44 -9.56 2.42 17.02
N GLY A 45 -8.76 1.44 17.43
CA GLY A 45 -8.21 1.35 18.78
C GLY A 45 -7.29 2.54 19.12
N TYR A 46 -6.38 2.85 18.21
CA TYR A 46 -5.47 3.98 18.40
C TYR A 46 -6.20 5.32 18.48
N LEU A 47 -7.22 5.51 17.66
CA LEU A 47 -8.01 6.73 17.68
C LEU A 47 -8.76 6.88 19.02
N ARG A 48 -9.27 5.78 19.58
CA ARG A 48 -9.89 5.81 20.91
C ARG A 48 -8.91 6.20 22.00
N GLU A 49 -7.62 5.91 21.82
CA GLU A 49 -6.57 6.30 22.76
C GLU A 49 -6.03 7.71 22.50
N GLY A 50 -6.61 8.43 21.53
CA GLY A 50 -6.20 9.80 21.23
C GLY A 50 -5.02 9.93 20.30
N LYS A 51 -4.58 8.84 19.67
CA LYS A 51 -3.50 8.89 18.69
C LYS A 51 -3.99 9.49 17.39
N LYS A 52 -3.20 10.41 16.83
CA LYS A 52 -3.58 11.15 15.61
C LYS A 52 -2.91 10.61 14.34
N TYR A 53 -1.78 9.92 14.49
CA TYR A 53 -0.98 9.48 13.36
C TYR A 53 -0.60 8.01 13.51
N ILE A 54 -0.69 7.29 12.41
CA ILE A 54 -0.24 5.89 12.32
C ILE A 54 0.60 5.79 11.05
N THR A 55 1.76 5.16 11.16
CA THR A 55 2.62 4.90 10.02
C THR A 55 2.73 3.41 9.80
N LEU A 56 2.50 2.98 8.57
CA LEU A 56 2.73 1.61 8.13
C LEU A 56 3.83 1.62 7.08
N ALA A 57 4.85 0.80 7.29
CA ALA A 57 5.92 0.63 6.31
C ALA A 57 5.71 -0.64 5.50
N VAL A 58 5.80 -0.53 4.18
CA VAL A 58 5.73 -1.65 3.26
C VAL A 58 7.05 -1.72 2.51
N GLY A 59 7.74 -2.85 2.62
CA GLY A 59 9.06 -3.02 2.02
C GLY A 59 9.10 -4.14 0.99
N CYS A 60 10.00 -3.99 0.02
CA CYS A 60 10.37 -5.05 -0.89
C CYS A 60 11.83 -4.84 -1.32
N THR A 61 12.38 -5.79 -2.06
CA THR A 61 13.72 -5.62 -2.59
C THR A 61 13.74 -4.45 -3.58
N GLY A 62 14.51 -3.41 -3.31
CA GLY A 62 14.65 -2.24 -4.18
C GLY A 62 13.62 -1.15 -4.01
N GLY A 63 12.44 -1.42 -3.43
CA GLY A 63 11.44 -0.38 -3.16
C GLY A 63 10.85 0.29 -4.40
N LYS A 64 10.80 -0.40 -5.54
CA LYS A 64 10.39 0.19 -6.82
C LYS A 64 9.06 -0.33 -7.35
N HIS A 65 8.79 -1.62 -7.19
CA HIS A 65 7.62 -2.28 -7.80
C HIS A 65 6.60 -2.71 -6.78
N ARG A 66 6.87 -3.80 -6.05
CA ARG A 66 5.89 -4.44 -5.17
C ARG A 66 5.46 -3.55 -4.01
N SER A 67 6.41 -2.97 -3.29
CA SER A 67 6.08 -2.11 -2.14
C SER A 67 5.29 -0.88 -2.57
N VAL A 68 5.63 -0.29 -3.71
CA VAL A 68 4.94 0.89 -4.23
C VAL A 68 3.50 0.55 -4.62
N ALA A 69 3.31 -0.54 -5.38
CA ALA A 69 1.98 -0.95 -5.81
C ALA A 69 1.09 -1.32 -4.62
N ILE A 70 1.64 -2.07 -3.66
CA ILE A 70 0.88 -2.54 -2.49
C ILE A 70 0.55 -1.37 -1.56
N ALA A 71 1.51 -0.48 -1.29
CA ALA A 71 1.26 0.69 -0.44
C ALA A 71 0.16 1.57 -1.04
N GLN A 72 0.20 1.81 -2.35
CA GLN A 72 -0.80 2.62 -3.03
C GLN A 72 -2.19 1.98 -2.96
N GLU A 73 -2.28 0.66 -3.13
CA GLU A 73 -3.55 -0.05 -3.04
C GLU A 73 -4.10 -0.06 -1.61
N LEU A 74 -3.24 -0.18 -0.60
CA LEU A 74 -3.67 -0.07 0.80
C LEU A 74 -4.27 1.30 1.09
N VAL A 75 -3.65 2.38 0.62
CA VAL A 75 -4.19 3.73 0.74
C VAL A 75 -5.57 3.80 0.09
N ASN A 76 -5.71 3.28 -1.13
CA ASN A 76 -6.97 3.29 -1.84
C ASN A 76 -8.08 2.57 -1.07
N ARG A 77 -7.78 1.41 -0.52
CA ARG A 77 -8.77 0.61 0.20
C ARG A 77 -9.15 1.22 1.55
N VAL A 78 -8.19 1.81 2.25
CA VAL A 78 -8.44 2.42 3.57
C VAL A 78 -9.24 3.72 3.43
N THR A 79 -9.04 4.47 2.36
CA THR A 79 -9.68 5.78 2.17
C THR A 79 -11.03 5.71 1.48
N LYS A 80 -11.49 4.54 1.03
CA LYS A 80 -12.75 4.40 0.27
C LYS A 80 -13.97 4.70 1.14
N GLY A 81 -14.19 5.99 1.41
CA GLY A 81 -15.46 6.52 1.89
C GLY A 81 -15.91 6.09 3.28
N LYS A 82 -15.08 5.41 4.06
CA LYS A 82 -15.49 4.90 5.36
C LYS A 82 -14.86 5.70 6.50
N LYS A 83 -15.63 5.89 7.55
CA LYS A 83 -15.16 6.53 8.78
C LYS A 83 -14.76 5.45 9.78
N LEU A 84 -13.66 5.70 10.51
CA LEU A 84 -13.27 4.89 11.66
C LEU A 84 -13.60 5.67 12.94
N ALA A 85 -14.27 5.01 13.87
CA ALA A 85 -14.68 5.61 15.14
C ALA A 85 -15.41 6.95 14.92
N GLY A 86 -16.22 7.04 13.85
CA GLY A 86 -16.96 8.25 13.51
C GLY A 86 -16.14 9.36 12.85
N LYS A 87 -14.86 9.13 12.58
CA LYS A 87 -13.97 10.14 12.00
C LYS A 87 -13.50 9.72 10.60
N SER A 88 -13.33 10.70 9.73
CA SER A 88 -12.76 10.46 8.40
C SER A 88 -11.29 10.11 8.51
N ILE A 89 -10.85 9.17 7.66
CA ILE A 89 -9.44 8.80 7.57
C ILE A 89 -8.84 9.50 6.37
N VAL A 90 -7.69 10.13 6.60
CA VAL A 90 -6.83 10.64 5.53
C VAL A 90 -5.58 9.79 5.51
N ALA A 91 -5.30 9.19 4.38
CA ALA A 91 -4.10 8.37 4.21
C ALA A 91 -3.36 8.79 2.95
N GLN A 92 -2.04 8.70 3.00
CA GLN A 92 -1.21 8.98 1.85
C GLN A 92 -0.05 7.99 1.81
N ALA A 93 0.41 7.68 0.61
CA ALA A 93 1.59 6.85 0.41
C ALA A 93 2.79 7.74 0.11
N VAL A 94 3.91 7.44 0.76
CA VAL A 94 5.20 8.06 0.48
C VAL A 94 6.15 6.97 0.04
N HIS A 95 6.71 7.10 -1.15
CA HIS A 95 7.57 6.09 -1.75
C HIS A 95 9.02 6.53 -1.59
N ARG A 96 9.61 6.12 -0.47
CA ARG A 96 10.92 6.58 -0.03
C ARG A 96 12.03 6.37 -1.07
N ASP A 97 12.00 5.22 -1.74
CA ASP A 97 13.12 4.82 -2.59
C ASP A 97 12.90 5.09 -4.08
N LEU A 98 11.75 5.63 -4.48
CA LEU A 98 11.56 6.03 -5.88
C LEU A 98 12.48 7.20 -6.21
N GLY A 99 13.20 7.05 -7.32
CA GLY A 99 14.20 8.04 -7.73
C GLY A 99 15.57 7.80 -7.11
N ARG A 100 15.73 6.79 -6.27
CA ARG A 100 17.01 6.42 -5.64
C ARG A 100 17.63 5.17 -6.26
N GLU A 101 16.99 4.59 -7.26
CA GLU A 101 17.50 3.41 -7.95
C GLU A 101 18.76 3.76 -8.73
N ILE A 102 19.71 2.86 -8.69
CA ILE A 102 20.96 2.98 -9.43
C ILE A 102 20.85 2.20 -10.72
#